data_79ed792ad4047654d3c5c24433913d6f
#
_entry.id   79ed792ad4047654d3c5c24433913d6f
#
_cell.length_a   1.000
_cell.length_b   1.000
_cell.length_c   1.000
_cell.angle_alpha   90.00
_cell.angle_beta   90.00
_cell.angle_gamma   90.00
#
_symmetry.space_group_name_H-M   'P 1'
#
loop_
_entity.id
_entity.type
_entity.pdbx_description
1 polymer ?
#
loop_
_entity_poly.entity_id
_entity_poly.type
_entity_poly.pdbx_seq_one_letter_code
_entity_poly.pdbx_strand_id
1 'polypeptide(L)'
;TVPYNVFVPGVFDSLTHCMETYIGKTFNVSDLMNEGLMKDIVHNMKELIHGNDTIEVRSNLMWDSSLIQTFLFNVGKPGDFQAHQIENALGAYSHGTHGRQLAVIQPAYYRAVYRNEVDRFARFAREIMGITEEGNDELIALKGIEALEQLIKEAGLAATFTELGYQLSEDVAKAVSNTCSVSTTGPKELSRQEIFQLLMSCR
;
A
#
# COMPACT_ATOMS: atom_id res chain seq x y z
N THR A 1 -6.92 -21.93 7.70
CA THR A 1 -8.33 -21.82 8.08
C THR A 1 -8.78 -20.39 8.41
N VAL A 2 -7.95 -19.38 8.15
CA VAL A 2 -8.37 -17.97 8.26
C VAL A 2 -9.36 -17.68 7.13
N PRO A 3 -10.55 -17.13 7.41
CA PRO A 3 -11.52 -16.78 6.38
C PRO A 3 -10.96 -15.77 5.37
N TYR A 4 -11.39 -15.84 4.10
CA TYR A 4 -10.92 -14.97 3.02
C TYR A 4 -10.99 -13.47 3.37
N ASN A 5 -12.10 -13.04 3.93
CA ASN A 5 -12.36 -11.64 4.33
C ASN A 5 -11.49 -11.12 5.49
N VAL A 6 -10.73 -11.99 6.14
CA VAL A 6 -9.72 -11.65 7.15
C VAL A 6 -8.30 -11.84 6.58
N PHE A 7 -8.11 -12.86 5.74
CA PHE A 7 -6.82 -13.21 5.17
C PHE A 7 -6.36 -12.17 4.13
N VAL A 8 -7.21 -11.81 3.17
CA VAL A 8 -6.86 -10.89 2.08
C VAL A 8 -6.47 -9.48 2.56
N PRO A 9 -7.16 -8.86 3.54
CA PRO A 9 -6.67 -7.62 4.13
C PRO A 9 -5.26 -7.73 4.74
N GLY A 10 -4.93 -8.87 5.37
CA GLY A 10 -3.59 -9.13 5.90
C GLY A 10 -2.53 -9.32 4.80
N VAL A 11 -2.90 -9.96 3.68
CA VAL A 11 -2.03 -10.04 2.49
C VAL A 11 -1.77 -8.66 1.91
N PHE A 12 -2.80 -7.82 1.80
CA PHE A 12 -2.64 -6.45 1.33
C PHE A 12 -1.77 -5.61 2.27
N ASP A 13 -1.91 -5.78 3.58
CA ASP A 13 -1.02 -5.16 4.57
C ASP A 13 0.45 -5.56 4.35
N SER A 14 0.71 -6.85 4.10
CA SER A 14 2.07 -7.33 3.76
C SER A 14 2.62 -6.67 2.49
N LEU A 15 1.79 -6.52 1.44
CA LEU A 15 2.15 -5.80 0.23
C LEU A 15 2.43 -4.31 0.54
N THR A 16 1.63 -3.69 1.41
CA THR A 16 1.83 -2.29 1.83
C THR A 16 3.17 -2.12 2.56
N HIS A 17 3.53 -3.02 3.46
CA HIS A 17 4.85 -3.03 4.10
C HIS A 17 5.99 -3.13 3.07
N CYS A 18 5.86 -4.00 2.07
CA CYS A 18 6.82 -4.09 0.97
C CYS A 18 6.93 -2.76 0.22
N MET A 19 5.79 -2.18 -0.18
CA MET A 19 5.75 -0.93 -0.93
C MET A 19 6.35 0.24 -0.15
N GLU A 20 6.07 0.36 1.14
CA GLU A 20 6.59 1.46 1.97
C GLU A 20 8.07 1.30 2.33
N THR A 21 8.61 0.09 2.27
CA THR A 21 10.06 -0.12 2.34
C THR A 21 10.74 0.08 0.99
N TYR A 22 10.02 -0.06 -0.12
CA TYR A 22 10.53 0.05 -1.48
C TYR A 22 10.49 1.49 -2.03
N ILE A 23 9.37 2.21 -1.84
CA ILE A 23 9.18 3.56 -2.35
C ILE A 23 9.97 4.56 -1.50
N GLY A 24 11.03 5.13 -2.06
CA GLY A 24 11.90 6.09 -1.40
C GLY A 24 13.13 6.42 -2.24
N LYS A 25 13.94 7.33 -1.74
CA LYS A 25 15.07 7.94 -2.48
C LYS A 25 16.29 7.03 -2.67
N THR A 26 16.43 6.01 -1.83
CA THR A 26 17.57 5.09 -1.87
C THR A 26 17.20 3.80 -2.58
N PHE A 27 18.09 3.31 -3.46
CA PHE A 27 17.96 2.01 -4.11
C PHE A 27 19.21 1.16 -3.86
N ASN A 28 19.03 -0.04 -3.37
CA ASN A 28 20.09 -1.01 -3.11
C ASN A 28 19.63 -2.45 -3.35
N VAL A 29 20.44 -3.44 -2.96
CA VAL A 29 20.10 -4.86 -3.15
C VAL A 29 18.84 -5.29 -2.41
N SER A 30 18.51 -4.64 -1.29
CA SER A 30 17.27 -4.94 -0.55
C SER A 30 16.02 -4.60 -1.38
N ASP A 31 16.11 -3.60 -2.28
CA ASP A 31 15.00 -3.29 -3.21
C ASP A 31 14.79 -4.39 -4.24
N LEU A 32 15.86 -4.95 -4.80
CA LEU A 32 15.76 -6.07 -5.75
C LEU A 32 15.17 -7.32 -5.10
N MET A 33 15.50 -7.58 -3.84
CA MET A 33 14.90 -8.66 -3.06
C MET A 33 13.42 -8.38 -2.79
N ASN A 34 13.09 -7.13 -2.45
CA ASN A 34 11.72 -6.70 -2.20
C ASN A 34 10.84 -6.76 -3.47
N GLU A 35 11.39 -6.43 -4.64
CA GLU A 35 10.71 -6.63 -5.93
C GLU A 35 10.31 -8.10 -6.14
N GLY A 36 11.21 -9.04 -5.83
CA GLY A 36 10.91 -10.47 -5.88
C GLY A 36 9.76 -10.85 -4.95
N LEU A 37 9.79 -10.34 -3.71
CA LEU A 37 8.76 -10.59 -2.71
C LEU A 37 7.40 -10.00 -3.12
N MET A 38 7.37 -8.74 -3.60
CA MET A 38 6.13 -8.12 -4.08
C MET A 38 5.54 -8.85 -5.29
N LYS A 39 6.38 -9.33 -6.22
CA LYS A 39 5.92 -10.14 -7.37
C LYS A 39 5.24 -11.42 -6.91
N ASP A 40 5.80 -12.10 -5.92
CA ASP A 40 5.21 -13.33 -5.37
C ASP A 40 3.90 -13.04 -4.64
N ILE A 41 3.84 -12.02 -3.79
CA ILE A 41 2.60 -11.58 -3.12
C ILE A 41 1.51 -11.25 -4.15
N VAL A 42 1.80 -10.45 -5.17
CA VAL A 42 0.83 -10.04 -6.20
C VAL A 42 0.36 -11.26 -7.01
N HIS A 43 1.27 -12.18 -7.36
CA HIS A 43 0.94 -13.42 -8.05
C HIS A 43 -0.02 -14.28 -7.22
N ASN A 44 0.37 -14.62 -6.00
CA ASN A 44 -0.44 -15.48 -5.12
C ASN A 44 -1.77 -14.80 -4.71
N MET A 45 -1.80 -13.47 -4.56
CA MET A 45 -3.03 -12.72 -4.33
C MET A 45 -3.98 -12.83 -5.53
N LYS A 46 -3.48 -12.74 -6.78
CA LYS A 46 -4.28 -12.97 -7.98
C LYS A 46 -4.79 -14.41 -8.07
N GLU A 47 -3.99 -15.41 -7.69
CA GLU A 47 -4.45 -16.80 -7.59
C GLU A 47 -5.65 -16.93 -6.65
N LEU A 48 -5.58 -16.32 -5.45
CA LEU A 48 -6.73 -16.30 -4.53
C LEU A 48 -7.96 -15.63 -5.14
N ILE A 49 -7.80 -14.48 -5.79
CA ILE A 49 -8.88 -13.73 -6.45
C ILE A 49 -9.57 -14.59 -7.53
N HIS A 50 -8.80 -15.36 -8.28
CA HIS A 50 -9.31 -16.26 -9.32
C HIS A 50 -9.88 -17.59 -8.78
N GLY A 51 -9.93 -17.75 -7.44
CA GLY A 51 -10.52 -18.91 -6.78
C GLY A 51 -9.56 -20.07 -6.54
N ASN A 52 -8.26 -19.92 -6.81
CA ASN A 52 -7.23 -20.91 -6.48
C ASN A 52 -6.80 -20.79 -5.02
N ASP A 53 -7.75 -21.01 -4.10
CA ASP A 53 -7.55 -20.90 -2.65
C ASP A 53 -7.00 -22.22 -2.08
N THR A 54 -5.76 -22.52 -2.38
CA THR A 54 -5.08 -23.74 -1.95
C THR A 54 -4.20 -23.51 -0.72
N ILE A 55 -3.81 -24.61 -0.05
CA ILE A 55 -2.84 -24.58 1.06
C ILE A 55 -1.51 -23.99 0.56
N GLU A 56 -1.09 -24.29 -0.65
CA GLU A 56 0.16 -23.81 -1.24
C GLU A 56 0.15 -22.29 -1.39
N VAL A 57 -0.88 -21.73 -2.04
CA VAL A 57 -1.04 -20.29 -2.21
C VAL A 57 -1.08 -19.56 -0.86
N ARG A 58 -1.86 -20.09 0.09
CA ARG A 58 -1.92 -19.51 1.44
C ARG A 58 -0.62 -19.62 2.21
N SER A 59 0.12 -20.73 2.05
CA SER A 59 1.42 -20.91 2.71
C SER A 59 2.48 -19.95 2.15
N ASN A 60 2.50 -19.74 0.83
CA ASN A 60 3.37 -18.76 0.20
C ASN A 60 3.11 -17.35 0.78
N LEU A 61 1.85 -16.90 0.77
CA LEU A 61 1.48 -15.60 1.31
C LEU A 61 1.78 -15.44 2.82
N MET A 62 1.64 -16.50 3.60
CA MET A 62 2.02 -16.48 5.02
C MET A 62 3.54 -16.39 5.20
N TRP A 63 4.30 -17.02 4.33
CA TRP A 63 5.75 -16.95 4.32
C TRP A 63 6.23 -15.55 3.92
N ASP A 64 5.67 -15.00 2.86
CA ASP A 64 5.94 -13.64 2.38
C ASP A 64 5.67 -12.58 3.47
N SER A 65 4.52 -12.72 4.15
CA SER A 65 4.16 -11.89 5.29
C SER A 65 5.20 -11.97 6.42
N SER A 66 5.73 -13.16 6.68
CA SER A 66 6.76 -13.35 7.68
C SER A 66 8.10 -12.74 7.25
N LEU A 67 8.45 -12.86 5.98
CA LEU A 67 9.69 -12.32 5.42
C LEU A 67 9.74 -10.79 5.48
N ILE A 68 8.67 -10.09 5.07
CA ILE A 68 8.67 -8.64 5.08
C ILE A 68 8.82 -8.05 6.49
N GLN A 69 8.39 -8.77 7.52
CA GLN A 69 8.56 -8.35 8.92
C GLN A 69 9.98 -8.55 9.45
N THR A 70 10.85 -9.18 8.67
CA THR A 70 12.26 -9.32 9.03
C THR A 70 13.01 -8.06 8.70
N PHE A 71 13.47 -7.19 9.21
CA PHE A 71 14.18 -5.96 8.82
C PHE A 71 15.13 -6.07 7.61
N LEU A 72 15.21 -7.23 6.96
CA LEU A 72 16.09 -7.49 5.81
C LEU A 72 15.87 -6.49 4.67
N PHE A 73 14.61 -6.13 4.41
CA PHE A 73 14.23 -5.23 3.32
C PHE A 73 14.44 -3.74 3.64
N ASN A 74 14.77 -3.41 4.89
CA ASN A 74 15.13 -2.07 5.34
C ASN A 74 16.65 -1.86 5.50
N VAL A 75 17.46 -2.89 5.19
CA VAL A 75 18.91 -2.80 5.38
C VAL A 75 19.50 -1.71 4.49
N GLY A 76 20.17 -0.76 5.12
CA GLY A 76 20.85 0.35 4.45
C GLY A 76 19.94 1.48 3.95
N LYS A 77 18.65 1.45 4.30
CA LYS A 77 17.71 2.52 3.93
C LYS A 77 16.56 2.64 4.94
N PRO A 78 16.02 3.86 5.15
CA PRO A 78 14.80 4.03 5.90
C PRO A 78 13.57 3.66 5.03
N GLY A 79 12.51 3.18 5.66
CA GLY A 79 11.19 3.04 5.04
C GLY A 79 10.38 4.33 5.14
N ASP A 80 9.35 4.44 4.31
CA ASP A 80 8.43 5.59 4.31
C ASP A 80 7.40 5.49 5.44
N PHE A 81 6.55 4.48 5.42
CA PHE A 81 5.49 4.20 6.39
C PHE A 81 4.46 5.31 6.60
N GLN A 82 4.32 6.28 5.68
CA GLN A 82 3.38 7.38 5.86
C GLN A 82 1.91 6.92 5.82
N ALA A 83 1.56 5.97 4.96
CA ALA A 83 0.19 5.44 4.94
C ALA A 83 -0.14 4.72 6.25
N HIS A 84 0.78 3.94 6.80
CA HIS A 84 0.64 3.33 8.13
C HIS A 84 0.50 4.37 9.24
N GLN A 85 1.25 5.47 9.22
CA GLN A 85 1.13 6.52 10.23
C GLN A 85 -0.24 7.19 10.21
N ILE A 86 -0.81 7.41 9.01
CA ILE A 86 -2.16 7.96 8.85
C ILE A 86 -3.19 6.94 9.37
N GLU A 87 -3.05 5.67 8.97
CA GLU A 87 -3.95 4.59 9.38
C GLU A 87 -3.94 4.36 10.89
N ASN A 88 -2.78 4.29 11.51
CA ASN A 88 -2.64 4.12 12.97
C ASN A 88 -3.34 5.24 13.75
N ALA A 89 -3.23 6.49 13.27
CA ALA A 89 -3.93 7.60 13.90
C ALA A 89 -5.45 7.52 13.66
N LEU A 90 -5.89 7.06 12.47
CA LEU A 90 -7.30 6.88 12.15
C LEU A 90 -7.92 5.71 12.94
N GLY A 91 -7.17 4.64 13.19
CA GLY A 91 -7.61 3.47 13.94
C GLY A 91 -8.18 3.80 15.31
N ALA A 92 -7.69 4.88 15.97
CA ALA A 92 -8.22 5.36 17.23
C ALA A 92 -9.70 5.84 17.15
N TYR A 93 -10.17 6.18 15.94
CA TYR A 93 -11.52 6.71 15.71
C TYR A 93 -12.44 5.73 14.97
N SER A 94 -11.89 4.94 14.07
CA SER A 94 -12.67 4.13 13.12
C SER A 94 -13.01 2.73 13.64
N HIS A 95 -12.21 2.18 14.56
CA HIS A 95 -12.27 0.76 14.98
C HIS A 95 -12.24 -0.23 13.80
N GLY A 96 -11.75 0.21 12.62
CA GLY A 96 -11.71 -0.59 11.41
C GLY A 96 -10.56 -1.59 11.41
N THR A 97 -10.64 -2.58 10.52
CA THR A 97 -9.55 -3.55 10.32
C THR A 97 -8.39 -2.88 9.58
N HIS A 98 -7.18 -2.95 10.14
CA HIS A 98 -5.96 -2.30 9.68
C HIS A 98 -5.74 -2.43 8.16
N GLY A 99 -5.57 -3.64 7.64
CA GLY A 99 -5.32 -3.84 6.21
C GLY A 99 -6.45 -3.37 5.28
N ARG A 100 -7.71 -3.32 5.76
CA ARG A 100 -8.82 -2.74 4.99
C ARG A 100 -8.73 -1.21 4.88
N GLN A 101 -8.30 -0.54 5.95
CA GLN A 101 -8.09 0.90 5.95
C GLN A 101 -6.87 1.28 5.12
N LEU A 102 -5.80 0.48 5.17
CA LEU A 102 -4.63 0.65 4.30
C LEU A 102 -5.00 0.53 2.82
N ALA A 103 -5.91 -0.37 2.45
CA ALA A 103 -6.37 -0.48 1.06
C ALA A 103 -7.03 0.80 0.53
N VAL A 104 -7.66 1.58 1.40
CA VAL A 104 -8.22 2.89 1.07
C VAL A 104 -7.14 3.98 1.04
N ILE A 105 -6.26 4.01 2.04
CA ILE A 105 -5.30 5.10 2.24
C ILE A 105 -4.13 5.02 1.27
N GLN A 106 -3.58 3.82 1.03
CA GLN A 106 -2.34 3.63 0.29
C GLN A 106 -2.38 4.17 -1.15
N PRO A 107 -3.40 3.88 -1.99
CA PRO A 107 -3.48 4.44 -3.33
C PRO A 107 -3.62 5.96 -3.34
N ALA A 108 -4.42 6.51 -2.43
CA ALA A 108 -4.60 7.96 -2.29
C ALA A 108 -3.29 8.65 -1.90
N TYR A 109 -2.52 8.05 -0.99
CA TYR A 109 -1.19 8.52 -0.63
C TYR A 109 -0.25 8.51 -1.85
N TYR A 110 -0.20 7.42 -2.60
CA TYR A 110 0.65 7.31 -3.77
C TYR A 110 0.28 8.32 -4.86
N ARG A 111 -1.01 8.56 -5.11
CA ARG A 111 -1.46 9.62 -6.01
C ARG A 111 -0.99 11.02 -5.57
N ALA A 112 -0.88 11.26 -4.27
CA ALA A 112 -0.41 12.54 -3.74
C ALA A 112 1.10 12.76 -3.91
N VAL A 113 1.91 11.66 -3.95
CA VAL A 113 3.37 11.78 -3.86
C VAL A 113 4.16 11.23 -5.05
N TYR A 114 3.55 10.48 -5.99
CA TYR A 114 4.29 9.76 -7.05
C TYR A 114 5.17 10.67 -7.91
N ARG A 115 4.77 11.93 -8.13
CA ARG A 115 5.56 12.91 -8.89
C ARG A 115 6.87 13.30 -8.21
N ASN A 116 7.05 12.98 -6.95
CA ASN A 116 8.28 13.26 -6.22
C ASN A 116 9.34 12.16 -6.40
N GLU A 117 8.92 10.95 -6.87
CA GLU A 117 9.79 9.79 -7.11
C GLU A 117 9.30 9.01 -8.34
N VAL A 118 9.10 9.71 -9.47
CA VAL A 118 8.51 9.16 -10.70
C VAL A 118 9.19 7.88 -11.15
N ASP A 119 10.53 7.87 -11.18
CA ASP A 119 11.31 6.71 -11.62
C ASP A 119 11.04 5.47 -10.77
N ARG A 120 10.88 5.66 -9.46
CA ARG A 120 10.59 4.57 -8.53
C ARG A 120 9.18 4.02 -8.74
N PHE A 121 8.20 4.89 -8.92
CA PHE A 121 6.83 4.48 -9.20
C PHE A 121 6.69 3.85 -10.59
N ALA A 122 7.40 4.35 -11.60
CA ALA A 122 7.43 3.74 -12.92
C ALA A 122 8.08 2.34 -12.89
N ARG A 123 9.13 2.16 -12.09
CA ARG A 123 9.75 0.86 -11.88
C ARG A 123 8.80 -0.11 -11.15
N PHE A 124 8.12 0.36 -10.11
CA PHE A 124 7.05 -0.41 -9.44
C PHE A 124 5.98 -0.87 -10.44
N ALA A 125 5.52 0.04 -11.31
CA ALA A 125 4.54 -0.27 -12.33
C ALA A 125 4.99 -1.39 -13.27
N ARG A 126 6.22 -1.29 -13.79
CA ARG A 126 6.77 -2.27 -14.74
C ARG A 126 7.09 -3.61 -14.06
N GLU A 127 7.85 -3.56 -12.97
CA GLU A 127 8.41 -4.76 -12.36
C GLU A 127 7.40 -5.54 -11.53
N ILE A 128 6.49 -4.86 -10.82
CA ILE A 128 5.57 -5.49 -9.87
C ILE A 128 4.17 -5.60 -10.46
N MET A 129 3.63 -4.50 -10.99
CA MET A 129 2.27 -4.51 -11.53
C MET A 129 2.18 -5.04 -12.95
N GLY A 130 3.32 -5.22 -13.65
CA GLY A 130 3.37 -5.84 -14.98
C GLY A 130 2.93 -4.90 -16.12
N ILE A 131 3.08 -3.58 -15.95
CA ILE A 131 2.77 -2.62 -17.01
C ILE A 131 3.83 -2.71 -18.11
N THR A 132 3.42 -3.14 -19.31
CA THR A 132 4.29 -3.33 -20.48
C THR A 132 4.14 -2.22 -21.52
N GLU A 133 3.22 -1.30 -21.32
CA GLU A 133 2.93 -0.22 -22.24
C GLU A 133 4.10 0.75 -22.33
N GLU A 134 4.32 1.30 -23.55
CA GLU A 134 5.27 2.36 -23.77
C GLU A 134 4.70 3.72 -23.35
N GLY A 135 5.54 4.59 -22.81
CA GLY A 135 5.16 5.92 -22.37
C GLY A 135 6.26 6.59 -21.55
N ASN A 136 6.04 7.85 -21.21
CA ASN A 136 6.92 8.50 -20.26
C ASN A 136 6.72 7.94 -18.85
N ASP A 137 7.72 8.07 -18.00
CA ASP A 137 7.70 7.44 -16.67
C ASP A 137 6.59 7.98 -15.76
N GLU A 138 6.15 9.24 -15.94
CA GLU A 138 5.03 9.79 -15.17
C GLU A 138 3.71 9.07 -15.51
N LEU A 139 3.45 8.80 -16.79
CA LEU A 139 2.27 8.05 -17.22
C LEU A 139 2.35 6.60 -16.73
N ILE A 140 3.51 5.97 -16.84
CA ILE A 140 3.72 4.58 -16.37
C ILE A 140 3.54 4.48 -14.86
N ALA A 141 4.09 5.43 -14.10
CA ALA A 141 3.90 5.50 -12.65
C ALA A 141 2.42 5.58 -12.27
N LEU A 142 1.65 6.43 -12.95
CA LEU A 142 0.21 6.55 -12.75
C LEU A 142 -0.53 5.23 -13.04
N LYS A 143 -0.21 4.58 -14.16
CA LYS A 143 -0.77 3.26 -14.51
C LYS A 143 -0.46 2.18 -13.47
N GLY A 144 0.71 2.23 -12.85
CA GLY A 144 1.05 1.34 -11.74
C GLY A 144 0.14 1.53 -10.52
N ILE A 145 -0.19 2.78 -10.20
CA ILE A 145 -1.14 3.10 -9.12
C ILE A 145 -2.56 2.63 -9.50
N GLU A 146 -2.99 2.85 -10.74
CA GLU A 146 -4.28 2.37 -11.24
C GLU A 146 -4.38 0.85 -11.21
N ALA A 147 -3.29 0.14 -11.54
CA ALA A 147 -3.25 -1.32 -11.45
C ALA A 147 -3.31 -1.81 -9.98
N LEU A 148 -2.73 -1.08 -9.04
CA LEU A 148 -2.87 -1.36 -7.61
C LEU A 148 -4.32 -1.16 -7.14
N GLU A 149 -4.98 -0.09 -7.55
CA GLU A 149 -6.40 0.17 -7.27
C GLU A 149 -7.29 -0.93 -7.84
N GLN A 150 -6.98 -1.39 -9.04
CA GLN A 150 -7.70 -2.49 -9.67
C GLN A 150 -7.52 -3.81 -8.90
N LEU A 151 -6.30 -4.12 -8.46
CA LEU A 151 -6.00 -5.30 -7.62
C LEU A 151 -6.80 -5.26 -6.30
N ILE A 152 -6.87 -4.11 -5.65
CA ILE A 152 -7.66 -3.87 -4.43
C ILE A 152 -9.13 -4.20 -4.69
N LYS A 153 -9.69 -3.67 -5.77
CA LYS A 153 -11.08 -3.89 -6.16
C LYS A 153 -11.37 -5.36 -6.49
N GLU A 154 -10.51 -6.02 -7.26
CA GLU A 154 -10.62 -7.44 -7.61
C GLU A 154 -10.55 -8.35 -6.38
N ALA A 155 -9.76 -7.96 -5.39
CA ALA A 155 -9.65 -8.65 -4.10
C ALA A 155 -10.88 -8.47 -3.19
N GLY A 156 -11.87 -7.66 -3.59
CA GLY A 156 -13.05 -7.36 -2.79
C GLY A 156 -12.77 -6.43 -1.60
N LEU A 157 -11.66 -5.67 -1.68
CA LEU A 157 -11.34 -4.62 -0.71
C LEU A 157 -12.01 -3.30 -1.12
N ALA A 158 -12.36 -2.49 -0.14
CA ALA A 158 -12.98 -1.20 -0.38
C ALA A 158 -11.95 -0.17 -0.90
N ALA A 159 -12.39 0.72 -1.79
CA ALA A 159 -11.61 1.83 -2.31
C ALA A 159 -11.87 3.15 -1.55
N THR A 160 -12.96 3.22 -0.76
CA THR A 160 -13.33 4.40 0.03
C THR A 160 -13.75 4.02 1.43
N PHE A 161 -13.72 4.98 2.35
CA PHE A 161 -14.24 4.77 3.71
C PHE A 161 -15.75 4.54 3.73
N THR A 162 -16.47 5.15 2.80
CA THR A 162 -17.93 4.91 2.65
C THR A 162 -18.21 3.44 2.28
N GLU A 163 -17.44 2.85 1.38
CA GLU A 163 -17.54 1.42 1.03
C GLU A 163 -17.15 0.50 2.21
N LEU A 164 -16.25 0.95 3.09
CA LEU A 164 -15.95 0.26 4.35
C LEU A 164 -17.10 0.33 5.37
N GLY A 165 -18.11 1.15 5.12
CA GLY A 165 -19.18 1.42 6.07
C GLY A 165 -18.80 2.45 7.15
N TYR A 166 -17.72 3.20 6.95
CA TYR A 166 -17.24 4.23 7.86
C TYR A 166 -17.44 5.63 7.29
N GLN A 167 -18.23 6.44 8.01
CA GLN A 167 -18.46 7.85 7.64
C GLN A 167 -17.39 8.74 8.24
N LEU A 168 -16.32 8.98 7.46
CA LEU A 168 -15.22 9.86 7.89
C LEU A 168 -15.72 11.31 7.98
N SER A 169 -15.80 11.87 9.18
CA SER A 169 -16.15 13.28 9.40
C SER A 169 -14.94 14.20 9.19
N GLU A 170 -15.20 15.47 8.89
CA GLU A 170 -14.11 16.47 8.79
C GLU A 170 -13.35 16.65 10.10
N ASP A 171 -14.04 16.55 11.25
CA ASP A 171 -13.41 16.70 12.55
C ASP A 171 -12.44 15.56 12.84
N VAL A 172 -12.80 14.32 12.48
CA VAL A 172 -11.90 13.17 12.59
C VAL A 172 -10.74 13.31 11.61
N ALA A 173 -10.98 13.69 10.35
CA ALA A 173 -9.91 13.90 9.38
C ALA A 173 -8.92 14.99 9.85
N LYS A 174 -9.40 16.08 10.44
CA LYS A 174 -8.56 17.13 11.07
C LYS A 174 -7.77 16.57 12.27
N ALA A 175 -8.42 15.83 13.15
CA ALA A 175 -7.77 15.24 14.32
C ALA A 175 -6.64 14.29 13.89
N VAL A 176 -6.90 13.37 12.95
CA VAL A 176 -5.92 12.44 12.39
C VAL A 176 -4.77 13.21 11.73
N SER A 177 -5.05 14.18 10.87
CA SER A 177 -4.01 14.95 10.17
C SER A 177 -3.11 15.73 11.14
N ASN A 178 -3.63 16.16 12.29
CA ASN A 178 -2.85 16.88 13.29
C ASN A 178 -2.02 15.98 14.20
N THR A 179 -2.43 14.72 14.40
CA THR A 179 -1.83 13.82 15.39
C THR A 179 -0.96 12.71 14.79
N CYS A 180 -1.21 12.29 13.53
CA CYS A 180 -0.38 11.25 12.91
C CYS A 180 1.09 11.71 12.79
N SER A 181 2.01 10.76 12.87
CA SER A 181 3.42 11.02 12.55
C SER A 181 3.57 11.34 11.07
N VAL A 182 4.50 12.22 10.72
CA VAL A 182 4.84 12.56 9.34
C VAL A 182 6.16 11.91 8.97
N SER A 183 6.17 11.16 7.88
CA SER A 183 7.39 10.57 7.35
C SER A 183 8.28 11.65 6.72
N THR A 184 9.56 11.64 7.09
CA THR A 184 10.60 12.50 6.50
C THR A 184 11.47 11.75 5.50
N THR A 185 11.24 10.45 5.35
CA THR A 185 12.06 9.52 4.57
C THR A 185 11.38 9.02 3.30
N GLY A 186 10.09 9.28 3.15
CA GLY A 186 9.31 8.97 1.97
C GLY A 186 9.57 9.92 0.79
N PRO A 187 8.83 9.76 -0.31
CA PRO A 187 8.92 10.58 -1.50
C PRO A 187 8.77 12.08 -1.20
N LYS A 188 7.86 12.40 -0.30
CA LYS A 188 7.55 13.76 0.12
C LYS A 188 7.11 13.80 1.58
N GLU A 189 7.64 14.76 2.33
CA GLU A 189 7.12 15.13 3.64
C GLU A 189 5.79 15.88 3.46
N LEU A 190 4.68 15.28 3.88
CA LEU A 190 3.35 15.87 3.75
C LEU A 190 3.09 16.89 4.85
N SER A 191 2.52 18.04 4.48
CA SER A 191 1.94 18.98 5.44
C SER A 191 0.64 18.42 6.05
N ARG A 192 0.25 18.93 7.22
CA ARG A 192 -1.02 18.59 7.87
C ARG A 192 -2.24 18.81 6.96
N GLN A 193 -2.20 19.87 6.17
CA GLN A 193 -3.25 20.18 5.22
C GLN A 193 -3.32 19.16 4.08
N GLU A 194 -2.19 18.68 3.57
CA GLU A 194 -2.17 17.64 2.53
C GLU A 194 -2.68 16.32 3.06
N ILE A 195 -2.32 15.93 4.29
CA ILE A 195 -2.86 14.72 4.94
C ILE A 195 -4.38 14.84 5.13
N PHE A 196 -4.87 16.01 5.55
CA PHE A 196 -6.31 16.25 5.64
C PHE A 196 -7.00 16.10 4.28
N GLN A 197 -6.46 16.70 3.22
CA GLN A 197 -7.02 16.59 1.86
C GLN A 197 -7.01 15.16 1.35
N LEU A 198 -5.93 14.41 1.60
CA LEU A 198 -5.83 12.99 1.29
C LEU A 198 -6.96 12.20 1.96
N LEU A 199 -7.14 12.37 3.26
CA LEU A 199 -8.22 11.69 3.99
C LEU A 199 -9.60 12.04 3.44
N MET A 200 -9.82 13.32 3.09
CA MET A 200 -11.08 13.76 2.51
C MET A 200 -11.34 13.19 1.11
N SER A 201 -10.29 12.90 0.33
CA SER A 201 -10.41 12.22 -0.97
C SER A 201 -10.75 10.74 -0.88
N CYS A 202 -10.57 10.13 0.30
CA CYS A 202 -10.87 8.72 0.57
C CYS A 202 -12.34 8.47 1.04
N ARG A 203 -13.20 9.49 1.05
CA ARG A 203 -14.61 9.40 1.55
C ARG A 203 -15.51 8.55 0.68
#